data_49a235bdd1b64f1686c09b8959fa5cf6
#
_entry.id   49a235bdd1b64f1686c09b8959fa5cf6
#
_cell.length_a   1.000
_cell.length_b   1.000
_cell.length_c   1.000
_cell.angle_alpha   90.00
_cell.angle_beta   90.00
_cell.angle_gamma   90.00
#
_symmetry.space_group_name_H-M   'P 1'
#
loop_
_entity.id
_entity.type
_entity.pdbx_description
1 polymer ?
#
loop_
_entity_poly.entity_id
_entity_poly.type
_entity_poly.pdbx_seq_one_letter_code
_entity_poly.pdbx_strand_id
1 'polypeptide(L)'
;MARSFYRLVLLGLLVLGLGPIPGWSNPAENYPHKPVRIIIPFAPGGASDFVGRILAQKLSEQLHQQVFIENRTGAAGNIGMDLAARALPDGHTLYLGNIGTLAINPAIYANLSVKPLQDFAPVTLIADVPSALVVNTDWGPRQLTEALALLKANPGKFNFATPGSGSLNRLEMEILMRSAGVTMVHAPYKGGGGPAAMGLIGGETQLMFNTMPSVKGFITAGRMHALAVTSAQRMAGLPDVPTMAELGYPELVTGSWQGILAPAKTPKEIILKLHRALNAVLDMPDVRERLAAGGVFPAQSKSPEEFGQFLATETQKWGKVARDARATAD
;
A
#
# COMPACT_ATOMS: atom_id res chain seq x y z
N MET A 1 63.66 -36.84 -39.53
CA MET A 1 62.33 -36.45 -40.03
C MET A 1 61.17 -36.63 -39.03
N ALA A 2 61.36 -37.15 -37.84
CA ALA A 2 60.28 -37.43 -36.91
C ALA A 2 59.99 -36.29 -35.86
N ARG A 3 60.82 -35.27 -35.73
CA ARG A 3 60.64 -34.17 -34.76
C ARG A 3 59.79 -32.99 -35.25
N SER A 4 59.55 -32.89 -36.55
CA SER A 4 58.73 -31.79 -37.12
C SER A 4 57.20 -32.09 -37.11
N PHE A 5 56.81 -33.35 -37.08
CA PHE A 5 55.41 -33.74 -37.11
C PHE A 5 54.67 -33.57 -35.78
N TYR A 6 55.40 -33.66 -34.65
CA TYR A 6 54.79 -33.47 -33.31
C TYR A 6 54.53 -31.98 -32.96
N ARG A 7 55.20 -31.03 -33.59
CA ARG A 7 54.96 -29.61 -33.35
C ARG A 7 53.75 -29.03 -34.05
N LEU A 8 53.32 -29.61 -35.16
CA LEU A 8 52.12 -29.21 -35.88
C LEU A 8 50.82 -29.79 -35.31
N VAL A 9 50.89 -30.93 -34.63
CA VAL A 9 49.70 -31.54 -33.97
C VAL A 9 49.38 -30.84 -32.63
N LEU A 10 50.37 -30.29 -31.95
CA LEU A 10 50.14 -29.55 -30.70
C LEU A 10 49.62 -28.12 -30.89
N LEU A 11 49.85 -27.48 -32.07
CA LEU A 11 49.24 -26.18 -32.38
C LEU A 11 47.79 -26.29 -32.85
N GLY A 12 47.34 -27.44 -33.37
CA GLY A 12 45.97 -27.66 -33.83
C GLY A 12 44.96 -27.95 -32.71
N LEU A 13 45.44 -28.35 -31.51
CA LEU A 13 44.56 -28.69 -30.35
C LEU A 13 44.28 -27.48 -29.45
N LEU A 14 44.91 -26.33 -29.65
CA LEU A 14 44.70 -25.14 -28.81
C LEU A 14 43.61 -24.17 -29.36
N VAL A 15 43.05 -24.44 -30.53
CA VAL A 15 42.02 -23.57 -31.15
C VAL A 15 40.58 -24.11 -30.98
N LEU A 16 40.41 -25.32 -30.45
CA LEU A 16 39.09 -25.96 -30.30
C LEU A 16 38.40 -25.68 -28.93
N GLY A 17 38.90 -24.77 -28.11
CA GLY A 17 38.38 -24.50 -26.73
C GLY A 17 37.60 -23.22 -26.53
N LEU A 18 37.38 -22.39 -27.55
CA LEU A 18 36.54 -21.19 -27.48
C LEU A 18 35.15 -21.50 -28.04
N GLY A 19 34.44 -22.40 -27.37
CA GLY A 19 32.96 -22.44 -27.49
C GLY A 19 32.40 -21.08 -27.11
N PRO A 20 31.25 -20.64 -27.70
CA PRO A 20 30.63 -19.38 -27.31
C PRO A 20 30.39 -19.47 -25.81
N ILE A 21 31.00 -18.55 -25.04
CA ILE A 21 30.65 -18.32 -23.64
C ILE A 21 29.13 -18.08 -23.66
N PRO A 22 28.31 -18.87 -22.91
CA PRO A 22 26.88 -18.62 -22.86
C PRO A 22 26.75 -17.17 -22.43
N GLY A 23 26.32 -16.32 -23.38
CA GLY A 23 26.10 -14.90 -23.12
C GLY A 23 25.16 -14.83 -21.92
N TRP A 24 25.49 -14.03 -20.94
CA TRP A 24 24.61 -13.72 -19.84
C TRP A 24 23.38 -13.07 -20.46
N SER A 25 22.34 -13.89 -20.72
CA SER A 25 21.07 -13.37 -21.22
C SER A 25 20.54 -12.42 -20.16
N ASN A 26 20.31 -11.17 -20.52
CA ASN A 26 19.70 -10.19 -19.65
C ASN A 26 18.30 -10.70 -19.27
N PRO A 27 18.03 -10.98 -17.97
CA PRO A 27 16.72 -11.53 -17.55
C PRO A 27 15.54 -10.64 -17.94
N ALA A 28 15.78 -9.33 -18.16
CA ALA A 28 14.76 -8.38 -18.56
C ALA A 28 14.46 -8.37 -20.08
N GLU A 29 15.27 -9.03 -20.91
CA GLU A 29 15.10 -9.00 -22.38
C GLU A 29 13.75 -9.61 -22.79
N ASN A 30 13.43 -10.79 -22.25
CA ASN A 30 12.19 -11.51 -22.53
C ASN A 30 11.13 -11.36 -21.42
N TYR A 31 11.34 -10.44 -20.47
CA TYR A 31 10.38 -10.19 -19.40
C TYR A 31 9.38 -9.08 -19.82
N PRO A 32 8.08 -9.21 -19.50
CA PRO A 32 7.40 -10.42 -19.02
C PRO A 32 7.03 -11.36 -20.18
N HIS A 33 7.25 -12.66 -20.01
CA HIS A 33 6.90 -13.69 -21.01
C HIS A 33 5.62 -14.47 -20.63
N LYS A 34 5.02 -14.17 -19.48
CA LYS A 34 3.75 -14.72 -18.97
C LYS A 34 3.02 -13.65 -18.15
N PRO A 35 1.74 -13.84 -17.82
CA PRO A 35 0.98 -12.87 -17.03
C PRO A 35 1.66 -12.49 -15.71
N VAL A 36 1.55 -11.20 -15.35
CA VAL A 36 2.04 -10.65 -14.09
C VAL A 36 0.88 -10.47 -13.13
N ARG A 37 0.97 -11.04 -11.94
CA ARG A 37 -0.03 -10.83 -10.89
C ARG A 37 0.45 -9.82 -9.86
N ILE A 38 -0.46 -8.98 -9.40
CA ILE A 38 -0.23 -8.07 -8.28
C ILE A 38 -1.09 -8.56 -7.10
N ILE A 39 -0.45 -9.04 -6.04
CA ILE A 39 -1.15 -9.43 -4.82
C ILE A 39 -1.48 -8.18 -4.02
N ILE A 40 -2.78 -8.03 -3.70
CA ILE A 40 -3.31 -7.00 -2.82
C ILE A 40 -3.79 -7.68 -1.53
N PRO A 41 -3.30 -7.26 -0.34
CA PRO A 41 -3.57 -7.95 0.92
C PRO A 41 -4.95 -7.65 1.53
N PHE A 42 -5.83 -6.98 0.79
CA PHE A 42 -7.16 -6.54 1.24
C PHE A 42 -8.26 -6.93 0.27
N ALA A 43 -9.51 -6.93 0.76
CA ALA A 43 -10.69 -7.20 -0.06
C ALA A 43 -10.90 -6.11 -1.13
N PRO A 44 -11.63 -6.44 -2.21
CA PRO A 44 -12.07 -5.45 -3.18
C PRO A 44 -12.83 -4.27 -2.54
N GLY A 45 -12.76 -3.09 -3.17
CA GLY A 45 -13.45 -1.87 -2.74
C GLY A 45 -12.67 -1.00 -1.73
N GLY A 46 -11.46 -1.40 -1.32
CA GLY A 46 -10.54 -0.56 -0.56
C GLY A 46 -9.58 0.24 -1.44
N ALA A 47 -8.79 1.13 -0.83
CA ALA A 47 -7.85 2.00 -1.56
C ALA A 47 -6.82 1.23 -2.39
N SER A 48 -6.24 0.16 -1.85
CA SER A 48 -5.25 -0.64 -2.58
C SER A 48 -5.86 -1.35 -3.80
N ASP A 49 -7.11 -1.82 -3.69
CA ASP A 49 -7.83 -2.41 -4.82
C ASP A 49 -8.14 -1.37 -5.90
N PHE A 50 -8.58 -0.18 -5.49
CA PHE A 50 -8.85 0.95 -6.39
C PHE A 50 -7.60 1.36 -7.16
N VAL A 51 -6.50 1.64 -6.48
CA VAL A 51 -5.22 2.03 -7.09
C VAL A 51 -4.68 0.90 -7.96
N GLY A 52 -4.65 -0.32 -7.43
CA GLY A 52 -4.10 -1.48 -8.13
C GLY A 52 -4.80 -1.79 -9.45
N ARG A 53 -6.13 -1.68 -9.52
CA ARG A 53 -6.89 -1.92 -10.77
C ARG A 53 -6.61 -0.88 -11.83
N ILE A 54 -6.48 0.40 -11.45
CA ILE A 54 -6.10 1.47 -12.39
C ILE A 54 -4.73 1.19 -12.99
N LEU A 55 -3.75 0.86 -12.14
CA LEU A 55 -2.38 0.59 -12.57
C LEU A 55 -2.28 -0.70 -13.37
N ALA A 56 -2.93 -1.80 -12.96
CA ALA A 56 -2.86 -3.08 -13.65
C ALA A 56 -3.36 -3.00 -15.09
N GLN A 57 -4.43 -2.24 -15.33
CA GLN A 57 -4.96 -2.01 -16.67
C GLN A 57 -3.89 -1.37 -17.57
N LYS A 58 -3.32 -0.24 -17.14
CA LYS A 58 -2.33 0.52 -17.93
C LYS A 58 -0.97 -0.17 -17.99
N LEU A 59 -0.59 -0.86 -16.94
CA LEU A 59 0.64 -1.65 -16.94
C LEU A 59 0.56 -2.83 -17.93
N SER A 60 -0.65 -3.41 -18.14
CA SER A 60 -0.85 -4.43 -19.16
C SER A 60 -0.59 -3.90 -20.57
N GLU A 61 -1.05 -2.68 -20.86
CA GLU A 61 -0.79 -1.98 -22.12
C GLU A 61 0.72 -1.70 -22.27
N GLN A 62 1.36 -1.18 -21.23
CA GLN A 62 2.78 -0.79 -21.23
C GLN A 62 3.75 -1.97 -21.35
N LEU A 63 3.40 -3.11 -20.76
CA LEU A 63 4.25 -4.33 -20.77
C LEU A 63 3.91 -5.29 -21.91
N HIS A 64 2.85 -5.02 -22.70
CA HIS A 64 2.32 -5.92 -23.72
C HIS A 64 2.05 -7.33 -23.19
N GLN A 65 1.66 -7.43 -21.92
CA GLN A 65 1.35 -8.69 -21.24
C GLN A 65 0.27 -8.46 -20.18
N GLN A 66 -0.60 -9.46 -19.99
CA GLN A 66 -1.65 -9.35 -18.98
C GLN A 66 -1.08 -9.08 -17.58
N VAL A 67 -1.58 -8.02 -16.94
CA VAL A 67 -1.37 -7.74 -15.51
C VAL A 67 -2.72 -7.82 -14.81
N PHE A 68 -2.83 -8.59 -13.74
CA PHE A 68 -4.08 -8.78 -13.02
C PHE A 68 -3.92 -8.69 -11.51
N ILE A 69 -5.02 -8.36 -10.84
CA ILE A 69 -5.08 -8.23 -9.38
C ILE A 69 -5.54 -9.54 -8.74
N GLU A 70 -4.86 -9.94 -7.68
CA GLU A 70 -5.24 -11.05 -6.82
C GLU A 70 -5.40 -10.55 -5.37
N ASN A 71 -6.66 -10.46 -4.88
CA ASN A 71 -6.93 -10.06 -3.51
C ASN A 71 -6.73 -11.25 -2.55
N ARG A 72 -5.81 -11.11 -1.56
CA ARG A 72 -5.49 -12.13 -0.54
C ARG A 72 -5.57 -11.55 0.85
N THR A 73 -6.73 -11.65 1.45
CA THR A 73 -7.07 -11.03 2.73
C THR A 73 -6.68 -11.88 3.94
N GLY A 74 -6.62 -11.25 5.11
CA GLY A 74 -6.48 -11.92 6.40
C GLY A 74 -5.30 -11.41 7.23
N ALA A 75 -5.41 -11.50 8.56
CA ALA A 75 -4.42 -11.06 9.54
C ALA A 75 -3.86 -9.65 9.25
N ALA A 76 -4.75 -8.66 9.07
CA ALA A 76 -4.41 -7.27 8.69
C ALA A 76 -3.48 -7.17 7.46
N GLY A 77 -3.62 -8.09 6.49
CA GLY A 77 -2.84 -8.12 5.26
C GLY A 77 -1.60 -9.02 5.31
N ASN A 78 -1.27 -9.60 6.46
CA ASN A 78 -0.06 -10.42 6.61
C ASN A 78 -0.11 -11.70 5.77
N ILE A 79 -1.30 -12.29 5.52
CA ILE A 79 -1.46 -13.49 4.68
C ILE A 79 -1.06 -13.17 3.23
N GLY A 80 -1.56 -12.06 2.67
CA GLY A 80 -1.21 -11.65 1.31
C GLY A 80 0.27 -11.26 1.19
N MET A 81 0.83 -10.63 2.22
CA MET A 81 2.24 -10.26 2.28
C MET A 81 3.15 -11.51 2.29
N ASP A 82 2.82 -12.52 3.12
CA ASP A 82 3.58 -13.78 3.18
C ASP A 82 3.55 -14.53 1.85
N LEU A 83 2.37 -14.62 1.22
CA LEU A 83 2.22 -15.24 -0.09
C LEU A 83 3.09 -14.56 -1.15
N ALA A 84 3.13 -13.23 -1.16
CA ALA A 84 3.92 -12.46 -2.09
C ALA A 84 5.43 -12.62 -1.85
N ALA A 85 5.87 -12.54 -0.59
CA ALA A 85 7.29 -12.67 -0.24
C ALA A 85 7.88 -14.02 -0.61
N ARG A 86 7.08 -15.10 -0.53
CA ARG A 86 7.48 -16.47 -0.87
C ARG A 86 7.31 -16.84 -2.35
N ALA A 87 6.83 -15.93 -3.18
CA ALA A 87 6.67 -16.19 -4.60
C ALA A 87 8.04 -16.30 -5.30
N LEU A 88 8.04 -16.91 -6.50
CA LEU A 88 9.26 -16.98 -7.31
C LEU A 88 9.78 -15.57 -7.62
N PRO A 89 11.08 -15.31 -7.46
CA PRO A 89 11.67 -13.99 -7.68
C PRO A 89 11.95 -13.73 -9.18
N ASP A 90 10.96 -13.99 -10.01
CA ASP A 90 11.04 -13.86 -11.48
C ASP A 90 10.30 -12.61 -12.02
N GLY A 91 9.78 -11.76 -11.13
CA GLY A 91 9.06 -10.55 -11.47
C GLY A 91 7.59 -10.75 -11.85
N HIS A 92 7.09 -11.98 -11.98
CA HIS A 92 5.70 -12.25 -12.36
C HIS A 92 4.72 -12.29 -11.18
N THR A 93 5.23 -12.13 -9.96
CA THR A 93 4.42 -11.86 -8.77
C THR A 93 4.92 -10.59 -8.11
N LEU A 94 4.06 -9.60 -8.02
CA LEU A 94 4.31 -8.33 -7.37
C LEU A 94 3.41 -8.21 -6.12
N TYR A 95 3.79 -7.36 -5.22
CA TYR A 95 3.04 -7.03 -4.01
C TYR A 95 2.70 -5.55 -4.00
N LEU A 96 1.43 -5.23 -3.86
CA LEU A 96 0.99 -3.88 -3.56
C LEU A 96 0.86 -3.76 -2.03
N GLY A 97 1.90 -3.25 -1.42
CA GLY A 97 1.94 -2.99 0.01
C GLY A 97 1.56 -1.56 0.35
N ASN A 98 1.20 -1.33 1.60
CA ASN A 98 0.90 -0.01 2.14
C ASN A 98 1.58 0.19 3.50
N ILE A 99 1.46 1.40 4.05
CA ILE A 99 1.99 1.77 5.36
C ILE A 99 1.64 0.77 6.45
N GLY A 100 0.42 0.22 6.45
CA GLY A 100 -0.04 -0.78 7.43
C GLY A 100 0.80 -2.04 7.38
N THR A 101 0.86 -2.68 6.22
CA THR A 101 1.55 -3.97 6.06
C THR A 101 3.08 -3.83 6.10
N LEU A 102 3.62 -2.72 5.59
CA LEU A 102 5.07 -2.55 5.42
C LEU A 102 5.77 -1.85 6.59
N ALA A 103 5.05 -0.98 7.34
CA ALA A 103 5.66 -0.17 8.39
C ALA A 103 5.03 -0.37 9.78
N ILE A 104 3.70 -0.57 9.87
CA ILE A 104 3.00 -0.68 11.16
C ILE A 104 3.00 -2.14 11.65
N ASN A 105 2.59 -3.10 10.81
CA ASN A 105 2.52 -4.52 11.19
C ASN A 105 3.83 -5.06 11.78
N PRO A 106 5.03 -4.72 11.25
CA PRO A 106 6.30 -5.16 11.85
C PRO A 106 6.49 -4.74 13.32
N ALA A 107 5.80 -3.69 13.76
CA ALA A 107 5.91 -3.20 15.14
C ALA A 107 4.87 -3.79 16.10
N ILE A 108 3.72 -4.26 15.59
CA ILE A 108 2.59 -4.70 16.43
C ILE A 108 2.36 -6.21 16.44
N TYR A 109 2.87 -6.94 15.42
CA TYR A 109 2.79 -8.39 15.36
C TYR A 109 4.11 -9.01 15.81
N ALA A 110 4.13 -9.60 17.01
CA ALA A 110 5.35 -10.21 17.58
C ALA A 110 5.93 -11.35 16.73
N ASN A 111 5.06 -12.11 16.05
CA ASN A 111 5.43 -13.29 15.25
C ASN A 111 5.16 -13.06 13.75
N LEU A 112 5.56 -11.90 13.22
CA LEU A 112 5.45 -11.66 11.78
C LEU A 112 6.46 -12.51 11.00
N SER A 113 5.97 -13.37 10.11
CA SER A 113 6.79 -14.30 9.31
C SER A 113 7.64 -13.62 8.25
N VAL A 114 7.23 -12.41 7.81
CA VAL A 114 7.87 -11.62 6.76
C VAL A 114 8.50 -10.37 7.35
N LYS A 115 9.74 -10.11 6.99
CA LYS A 115 10.45 -8.86 7.29
C LYS A 115 10.47 -7.98 6.03
N PRO A 116 9.58 -6.99 5.90
CA PRO A 116 9.37 -6.28 4.62
C PRO A 116 10.66 -5.72 4.01
N LEU A 117 11.56 -5.15 4.83
CA LEU A 117 12.84 -4.58 4.38
C LEU A 117 13.87 -5.63 3.93
N GLN A 118 13.67 -6.92 4.22
CA GLN A 118 14.59 -8.01 3.87
C GLN A 118 14.02 -8.93 2.81
N ASP A 119 12.71 -9.19 2.87
CA ASP A 119 12.04 -10.21 2.06
C ASP A 119 11.43 -9.63 0.77
N PHE A 120 11.49 -8.31 0.60
CA PHE A 120 11.06 -7.64 -0.62
C PHE A 120 12.15 -6.75 -1.24
N ALA A 121 12.15 -6.69 -2.56
CA ALA A 121 12.85 -5.68 -3.37
C ALA A 121 11.86 -4.55 -3.69
N PRO A 122 12.12 -3.30 -3.29
CA PRO A 122 11.26 -2.16 -3.63
C PRO A 122 11.31 -1.90 -5.14
N VAL A 123 10.15 -1.59 -5.75
CA VAL A 123 10.05 -1.16 -7.14
C VAL A 123 9.81 0.33 -7.22
N THR A 124 8.67 0.81 -6.73
CA THR A 124 8.38 2.25 -6.68
C THR A 124 7.22 2.54 -5.71
N LEU A 125 7.22 3.73 -5.12
CA LEU A 125 6.05 4.36 -4.52
C LEU A 125 5.02 4.62 -5.63
N ILE A 126 3.72 4.49 -5.34
CA ILE A 126 2.68 4.65 -6.38
C ILE A 126 1.59 5.64 -6.00
N ALA A 127 1.31 5.81 -4.72
CA ALA A 127 0.22 6.67 -4.26
C ALA A 127 0.43 7.12 -2.82
N ASP A 128 -0.12 8.28 -2.49
CA ASP A 128 -0.48 8.70 -1.15
C ASP A 128 -1.99 8.89 -1.05
N VAL A 129 -2.59 8.27 -0.03
CA VAL A 129 -4.04 8.15 0.09
C VAL A 129 -4.48 8.74 1.43
N PRO A 130 -5.00 9.96 1.47
CA PRO A 130 -5.54 10.55 2.69
C PRO A 130 -6.78 9.80 3.16
N SER A 131 -7.09 9.95 4.44
CA SER A 131 -8.29 9.46 5.08
C SER A 131 -9.35 10.55 5.21
N ALA A 132 -10.61 10.14 5.36
CA ALA A 132 -11.66 10.97 5.94
C ALA A 132 -12.08 10.39 7.28
N LEU A 133 -12.33 11.26 8.25
CA LEU A 133 -13.08 10.94 9.44
C LEU A 133 -14.55 11.00 9.09
N VAL A 134 -15.20 9.85 9.08
CA VAL A 134 -16.61 9.70 8.70
C VAL A 134 -17.43 9.14 9.84
N VAL A 135 -18.71 9.51 9.86
CA VAL A 135 -19.68 9.02 10.82
C VAL A 135 -20.87 8.35 10.11
N ASN A 136 -21.51 7.42 10.82
CA ASN A 136 -22.82 6.94 10.44
C ASN A 136 -23.83 8.09 10.48
N THR A 137 -24.69 8.21 9.46
CA THR A 137 -25.64 9.34 9.35
C THR A 137 -26.67 9.37 10.46
N ASP A 138 -27.02 8.20 11.02
CA ASP A 138 -28.05 8.08 12.08
C ASP A 138 -27.48 8.35 13.48
N TRP A 139 -26.14 8.44 13.60
CA TRP A 139 -25.51 8.76 14.90
C TRP A 139 -25.74 10.21 15.34
N GLY A 140 -25.93 11.14 14.39
CA GLY A 140 -26.35 12.51 14.66
C GLY A 140 -25.30 13.60 14.40
N PRO A 141 -24.06 13.53 14.93
CA PRO A 141 -23.06 14.59 14.76
C PRO A 141 -22.76 14.93 13.29
N ARG A 142 -22.69 16.23 12.99
CA ARG A 142 -22.34 16.78 11.67
C ARG A 142 -21.02 17.55 11.68
N GLN A 143 -20.50 17.81 12.87
CA GLN A 143 -19.23 18.48 13.07
C GLN A 143 -18.36 17.71 14.06
N LEU A 144 -17.03 17.83 13.94
CA LEU A 144 -16.10 17.16 14.85
C LEU A 144 -16.34 17.56 16.30
N THR A 145 -16.62 18.85 16.55
CA THR A 145 -16.90 19.36 17.90
C THR A 145 -18.11 18.70 18.55
N GLU A 146 -19.16 18.45 17.79
CA GLU A 146 -20.37 17.74 18.25
C GLU A 146 -20.06 16.28 18.58
N ALA A 147 -19.33 15.60 17.68
CA ALA A 147 -18.90 14.23 17.89
C ALA A 147 -18.04 14.09 19.16
N LEU A 148 -17.05 14.97 19.34
CA LEU A 148 -16.19 14.95 20.51
C LEU A 148 -16.94 15.28 21.81
N ALA A 149 -17.92 16.20 21.78
CA ALA A 149 -18.77 16.49 22.94
C ALA A 149 -19.60 15.25 23.36
N LEU A 150 -20.18 14.55 22.36
CA LEU A 150 -20.96 13.33 22.60
C LEU A 150 -20.08 12.19 23.15
N LEU A 151 -18.86 12.03 22.62
CA LEU A 151 -17.89 11.05 23.10
C LEU A 151 -17.43 11.34 24.53
N LYS A 152 -17.16 12.61 24.87
CA LYS A 152 -16.81 13.03 26.24
C LYS A 152 -17.92 12.76 27.26
N ALA A 153 -19.16 12.97 26.86
CA ALA A 153 -20.32 12.69 27.71
C ALA A 153 -20.60 11.19 27.91
N ASN A 154 -20.05 10.34 27.06
CA ASN A 154 -20.32 8.90 27.04
C ASN A 154 -19.02 8.07 26.86
N PRO A 155 -18.06 8.13 27.80
CA PRO A 155 -16.77 7.47 27.65
C PRO A 155 -16.91 5.95 27.49
N GLY A 156 -16.28 5.39 26.43
CA GLY A 156 -16.26 3.96 26.14
C GLY A 156 -17.59 3.32 25.64
N LYS A 157 -18.64 4.14 25.41
CA LYS A 157 -19.93 3.62 24.94
C LYS A 157 -20.02 3.46 23.42
N PHE A 158 -19.18 4.13 22.68
CA PHE A 158 -19.21 4.13 21.21
C PHE A 158 -18.06 3.30 20.62
N ASN A 159 -18.34 2.72 19.45
CA ASN A 159 -17.37 1.90 18.72
C ASN A 159 -16.82 2.66 17.51
N PHE A 160 -15.52 2.48 17.23
CA PHE A 160 -14.94 2.94 15.98
C PHE A 160 -14.46 1.75 15.12
N ALA A 161 -14.75 1.83 13.82
CA ALA A 161 -14.30 0.82 12.87
C ALA A 161 -12.87 1.10 12.38
N THR A 162 -12.14 0.04 12.05
CA THR A 162 -10.88 0.13 11.31
C THR A 162 -10.75 -0.96 10.25
N PRO A 163 -9.90 -0.74 9.22
CA PRO A 163 -9.57 -1.77 8.24
C PRO A 163 -8.76 -2.97 8.81
N GLY A 164 -8.52 -2.98 10.12
CA GLY A 164 -7.72 -3.98 10.83
C GLY A 164 -6.78 -3.34 11.82
N SER A 165 -6.30 -4.12 12.79
CA SER A 165 -5.49 -3.64 13.92
C SER A 165 -4.18 -2.95 13.51
N GLY A 166 -3.58 -3.35 12.39
CA GLY A 166 -2.36 -2.77 11.82
C GLY A 166 -2.59 -1.65 10.81
N SER A 167 -3.78 -1.06 10.75
CA SER A 167 -4.05 0.02 9.80
C SER A 167 -3.60 1.38 10.32
N LEU A 168 -3.21 2.28 9.39
CA LEU A 168 -3.00 3.70 9.72
C LEU A 168 -4.25 4.29 10.38
N ASN A 169 -5.44 3.94 9.89
CA ASN A 169 -6.70 4.47 10.37
C ASN A 169 -6.97 4.16 11.86
N ARG A 170 -6.43 3.06 12.38
CA ARG A 170 -6.41 2.81 13.82
C ARG A 170 -5.53 3.83 14.54
N LEU A 171 -4.31 4.04 14.07
CA LEU A 171 -3.39 5.00 14.70
C LEU A 171 -3.92 6.43 14.63
N GLU A 172 -4.55 6.83 13.51
CA GLU A 172 -5.25 8.11 13.39
C GLU A 172 -6.32 8.27 14.48
N MET A 173 -7.12 7.24 14.72
CA MET A 173 -8.14 7.27 15.77
C MET A 173 -7.54 7.29 17.18
N GLU A 174 -6.49 6.53 17.43
CA GLU A 174 -5.77 6.54 18.73
C GLU A 174 -5.14 7.91 19.01
N ILE A 175 -4.59 8.57 17.99
CA ILE A 175 -4.07 9.94 18.11
C ILE A 175 -5.22 10.89 18.43
N LEU A 176 -6.33 10.85 17.68
CA LEU A 176 -7.50 11.70 17.93
C LEU A 176 -8.04 11.51 19.35
N MET A 177 -8.25 10.26 19.77
CA MET A 177 -8.77 9.94 21.11
C MET A 177 -7.88 10.51 22.21
N ARG A 178 -6.57 10.37 22.07
CA ARG A 178 -5.61 10.89 23.05
C ARG A 178 -5.59 12.42 23.07
N SER A 179 -5.51 13.06 21.90
CA SER A 179 -5.47 14.54 21.78
C SER A 179 -6.77 15.20 22.27
N ALA A 180 -7.92 14.57 22.00
CA ALA A 180 -9.22 15.08 22.39
C ALA A 180 -9.66 14.66 23.82
N GLY A 181 -8.96 13.72 24.47
CA GLY A 181 -9.33 13.18 25.79
C GLY A 181 -10.65 12.40 25.77
N VAL A 182 -10.87 11.57 24.73
CA VAL A 182 -12.06 10.72 24.59
C VAL A 182 -11.67 9.24 24.52
N THR A 183 -12.62 8.35 24.83
CA THR A 183 -12.42 6.90 24.79
C THR A 183 -13.53 6.22 23.99
N MET A 184 -13.14 5.23 23.18
CA MET A 184 -14.03 4.44 22.35
C MET A 184 -13.56 2.99 22.31
N VAL A 185 -14.42 2.07 21.85
CA VAL A 185 -14.10 0.66 21.67
C VAL A 185 -13.68 0.41 20.22
N HIS A 186 -12.53 -0.24 20.03
CA HIS A 186 -12.03 -0.60 18.72
C HIS A 186 -12.76 -1.80 18.13
N ALA A 187 -13.23 -1.68 16.90
CA ALA A 187 -13.86 -2.75 16.13
C ALA A 187 -13.07 -2.98 14.82
N PRO A 188 -12.13 -3.95 14.78
CA PRO A 188 -11.35 -4.24 13.57
C PRO A 188 -12.16 -5.08 12.58
N TYR A 189 -12.20 -4.68 11.30
CA TYR A 189 -12.88 -5.40 10.24
C TYR A 189 -11.89 -6.24 9.42
N LYS A 190 -12.18 -7.53 9.30
CA LYS A 190 -11.44 -8.41 8.40
C LYS A 190 -11.69 -8.01 6.94
N GLY A 191 -10.64 -7.92 6.15
CA GLY A 191 -10.75 -7.58 4.73
C GLY A 191 -10.43 -6.12 4.37
N GLY A 192 -10.33 -5.20 5.34
CA GLY A 192 -9.85 -3.83 5.08
C GLY A 192 -10.96 -2.78 4.99
N GLY A 193 -10.69 -1.68 4.26
CA GLY A 193 -11.51 -0.47 4.26
C GLY A 193 -12.94 -0.64 3.74
N GLY A 194 -13.15 -1.47 2.73
CA GLY A 194 -14.48 -1.74 2.17
C GLY A 194 -15.44 -2.36 3.20
N PRO A 195 -15.12 -3.52 3.78
CA PRO A 195 -15.92 -4.12 4.86
C PRO A 195 -16.15 -3.19 6.05
N ALA A 196 -15.12 -2.44 6.49
CA ALA A 196 -15.26 -1.48 7.59
C ALA A 196 -16.27 -0.36 7.25
N ALA A 197 -16.26 0.14 6.01
CA ALA A 197 -17.22 1.13 5.54
C ALA A 197 -18.66 0.58 5.56
N MET A 198 -18.85 -0.68 5.18
CA MET A 198 -20.17 -1.32 5.23
C MET A 198 -20.68 -1.49 6.66
N GLY A 199 -19.81 -1.86 7.61
CA GLY A 199 -20.17 -1.95 9.04
C GLY A 199 -20.58 -0.59 9.61
N LEU A 200 -19.88 0.51 9.23
CA LEU A 200 -20.30 1.86 9.62
C LEU A 200 -21.68 2.23 9.06
N ILE A 201 -21.92 1.95 7.77
CA ILE A 201 -23.23 2.22 7.14
C ILE A 201 -24.35 1.40 7.81
N GLY A 202 -24.05 0.15 8.21
CA GLY A 202 -24.98 -0.73 8.91
C GLY A 202 -25.24 -0.35 10.36
N GLY A 203 -24.56 0.67 10.90
CA GLY A 203 -24.74 1.13 12.29
C GLY A 203 -24.01 0.28 13.34
N GLU A 204 -23.19 -0.69 12.93
CA GLU A 204 -22.39 -1.52 13.86
C GLU A 204 -21.37 -0.67 14.63
N THR A 205 -20.89 0.40 14.01
CA THR A 205 -19.98 1.38 14.59
C THR A 205 -20.46 2.80 14.28
N GLN A 206 -19.98 3.79 15.03
CA GLN A 206 -20.48 5.16 14.94
C GLN A 206 -19.60 6.05 14.07
N LEU A 207 -18.27 5.83 14.12
CA LEU A 207 -17.34 6.61 13.32
C LEU A 207 -16.08 5.80 12.96
N MET A 208 -15.32 6.31 12.01
CA MET A 208 -14.04 5.75 11.60
C MET A 208 -13.20 6.76 10.82
N PHE A 209 -11.89 6.65 10.90
CA PHE A 209 -11.05 7.08 9.79
C PHE A 209 -11.03 5.98 8.74
N ASN A 210 -11.17 6.36 7.47
CA ASN A 210 -10.96 5.43 6.36
C ASN A 210 -10.44 6.17 5.13
N THR A 211 -9.67 5.47 4.32
CA THR A 211 -9.06 6.02 3.10
C THR A 211 -10.12 6.48 2.10
N MET A 212 -9.88 7.59 1.43
CA MET A 212 -10.84 8.25 0.54
C MET A 212 -11.49 7.31 -0.48
N PRO A 213 -10.79 6.44 -1.22
CA PRO A 213 -11.45 5.55 -2.18
C PRO A 213 -12.49 4.61 -1.55
N SER A 214 -12.31 4.28 -0.27
CA SER A 214 -13.25 3.39 0.45
C SER A 214 -14.55 4.08 0.88
N VAL A 215 -14.56 5.41 0.99
CA VAL A 215 -15.71 6.13 1.59
C VAL A 215 -16.28 7.23 0.69
N LYS A 216 -15.51 7.77 -0.27
CA LYS A 216 -15.93 8.91 -1.11
C LYS A 216 -17.29 8.70 -1.77
N GLY A 217 -17.51 7.54 -2.38
CA GLY A 217 -18.79 7.22 -3.02
C GLY A 217 -19.97 7.23 -2.05
N PHE A 218 -19.76 6.75 -0.81
CA PHE A 218 -20.80 6.77 0.22
C PHE A 218 -21.05 8.16 0.79
N ILE A 219 -19.99 9.00 0.91
CA ILE A 219 -20.13 10.40 1.31
C ILE A 219 -20.95 11.16 0.27
N THR A 220 -20.59 11.04 -1.02
CA THR A 220 -21.31 11.68 -2.13
C THR A 220 -22.76 11.21 -2.23
N ALA A 221 -23.03 9.95 -1.93
CA ALA A 221 -24.38 9.40 -1.89
C ALA A 221 -25.18 9.73 -0.60
N GLY A 222 -24.60 10.51 0.32
CA GLY A 222 -25.23 10.87 1.61
C GLY A 222 -25.41 9.72 2.59
N ARG A 223 -24.73 8.58 2.39
CA ARG A 223 -24.81 7.40 3.26
C ARG A 223 -23.81 7.43 4.42
N MET A 224 -22.84 8.32 4.35
CA MET A 224 -21.89 8.68 5.41
C MET A 224 -21.77 10.18 5.45
N HIS A 225 -21.45 10.74 6.62
CA HIS A 225 -21.12 12.15 6.73
C HIS A 225 -19.62 12.28 7.07
N ALA A 226 -18.91 13.11 6.29
CA ALA A 226 -17.50 13.39 6.54
C ALA A 226 -17.36 14.58 7.49
N LEU A 227 -16.65 14.38 8.61
CA LEU A 227 -16.36 15.43 9.59
C LEU A 227 -15.06 16.17 9.26
N ALA A 228 -14.08 15.47 8.68
CA ALA A 228 -12.78 16.03 8.34
C ALA A 228 -12.03 15.13 7.35
N VAL A 229 -10.97 15.67 6.72
CA VAL A 229 -9.99 14.93 5.92
C VAL A 229 -8.59 15.07 6.52
N THR A 230 -7.73 14.06 6.32
CA THR A 230 -6.35 14.06 6.83
C THR A 230 -5.33 14.65 5.84
N SER A 231 -5.77 15.07 4.65
CA SER A 231 -4.91 15.76 3.69
C SER A 231 -4.49 17.14 4.22
N ALA A 232 -3.32 17.63 3.76
CA ALA A 232 -2.79 18.94 4.16
C ALA A 232 -3.69 20.10 3.72
N GLN A 233 -4.48 19.90 2.68
CA GLN A 233 -5.45 20.88 2.13
C GLN A 233 -6.80 20.18 1.92
N ARG A 234 -7.89 20.96 1.88
CA ARG A 234 -9.22 20.46 1.53
C ARG A 234 -9.19 19.79 0.16
N MET A 235 -9.96 18.74 0.02
CA MET A 235 -10.01 17.98 -1.23
C MET A 235 -10.98 18.62 -2.22
N ALA A 236 -10.59 18.76 -3.48
CA ALA A 236 -11.43 19.36 -4.53
C ALA A 236 -12.81 18.69 -4.67
N GLY A 237 -12.89 17.37 -4.42
CA GLY A 237 -14.15 16.64 -4.45
C GLY A 237 -15.02 16.76 -3.17
N LEU A 238 -14.52 17.44 -2.13
CA LEU A 238 -15.19 17.66 -0.83
C LEU A 238 -14.77 19.03 -0.26
N PRO A 239 -15.06 20.15 -0.98
CA PRO A 239 -14.55 21.49 -0.62
C PRO A 239 -15.07 22.02 0.72
N ASP A 240 -16.23 21.53 1.15
CA ASP A 240 -16.86 21.97 2.41
C ASP A 240 -16.37 21.17 3.61
N VAL A 241 -15.64 20.06 3.41
CA VAL A 241 -15.10 19.24 4.49
C VAL A 241 -13.75 19.82 4.94
N PRO A 242 -13.60 20.25 6.20
CA PRO A 242 -12.35 20.80 6.71
C PRO A 242 -11.26 19.74 6.81
N THR A 243 -10.01 20.18 6.87
CA THR A 243 -8.88 19.30 7.22
C THR A 243 -8.78 19.13 8.73
N MET A 244 -8.13 18.05 9.19
CA MET A 244 -7.83 17.86 10.60
C MET A 244 -6.97 18.99 11.16
N ALA A 245 -6.04 19.56 10.35
CA ALA A 245 -5.21 20.70 10.73
C ALA A 245 -6.05 21.97 10.98
N GLU A 246 -7.04 22.27 10.11
CA GLU A 246 -7.97 23.39 10.30
C GLU A 246 -8.79 23.26 11.59
N LEU A 247 -9.03 22.02 12.04
CA LEU A 247 -9.76 21.72 13.28
C LEU A 247 -8.87 21.63 14.53
N GLY A 248 -7.57 21.95 14.40
CA GLY A 248 -6.62 21.99 15.53
C GLY A 248 -5.89 20.69 15.82
N TYR A 249 -5.88 19.75 14.87
CA TYR A 249 -5.19 18.45 14.95
C TYR A 249 -4.15 18.29 13.83
N PRO A 250 -3.08 19.12 13.80
CA PRO A 250 -2.09 19.08 12.72
C PRO A 250 -1.30 17.75 12.67
N GLU A 251 -1.20 17.04 13.80
CA GLU A 251 -0.59 15.70 13.87
C GLU A 251 -1.35 14.63 13.08
N LEU A 252 -2.60 14.90 12.70
CA LEU A 252 -3.45 14.07 11.86
C LEU A 252 -3.41 14.48 10.38
N VAL A 253 -2.41 15.25 9.95
CA VAL A 253 -2.07 15.35 8.53
C VAL A 253 -1.29 14.11 8.14
N THR A 254 -2.00 13.13 7.60
CA THR A 254 -1.52 11.77 7.33
C THR A 254 -1.98 11.27 5.98
N GLY A 255 -1.28 10.26 5.43
CA GLY A 255 -1.66 9.55 4.23
C GLY A 255 -1.21 8.09 4.27
N SER A 256 -2.05 7.21 3.76
CA SER A 256 -1.71 5.81 3.58
C SER A 256 -0.94 5.66 2.27
N TRP A 257 0.37 5.85 2.31
CA TRP A 257 1.19 5.61 1.14
C TRP A 257 1.14 4.13 0.70
N GLN A 258 1.29 3.92 -0.59
CA GLN A 258 1.27 2.61 -1.22
C GLN A 258 2.45 2.47 -2.18
N GLY A 259 2.97 1.26 -2.30
CA GLY A 259 4.07 0.97 -3.21
C GLY A 259 4.00 -0.43 -3.79
N ILE A 260 4.68 -0.61 -4.91
CA ILE A 260 4.89 -1.91 -5.54
C ILE A 260 6.25 -2.46 -5.14
N LEU A 261 6.23 -3.73 -4.75
CA LEU A 261 7.41 -4.50 -4.37
C LEU A 261 7.41 -5.83 -5.13
N ALA A 262 8.58 -6.46 -5.23
CA ALA A 262 8.75 -7.81 -5.72
C ALA A 262 9.48 -8.66 -4.65
N PRO A 263 9.48 -10.00 -4.72
CA PRO A 263 10.31 -10.83 -3.84
C PRO A 263 11.79 -10.40 -3.85
N ALA A 264 12.45 -10.46 -2.70
CA ALA A 264 13.79 -9.84 -2.49
C ALA A 264 14.87 -10.26 -3.51
N LYS A 265 14.81 -11.49 -4.04
CA LYS A 265 15.80 -12.02 -4.98
C LYS A 265 15.46 -11.77 -6.46
N THR A 266 14.46 -10.93 -6.75
CA THR A 266 14.11 -10.57 -8.13
C THR A 266 15.28 -9.84 -8.80
N PRO A 267 15.70 -10.23 -10.03
CA PRO A 267 16.82 -9.62 -10.73
C PRO A 267 16.67 -8.10 -10.86
N LYS A 268 17.77 -7.38 -10.65
CA LYS A 268 17.80 -5.91 -10.67
C LYS A 268 17.27 -5.33 -11.98
N GLU A 269 17.59 -5.97 -13.10
CA GLU A 269 17.18 -5.53 -14.43
C GLU A 269 15.64 -5.59 -14.59
N ILE A 270 14.98 -6.60 -13.99
CA ILE A 270 13.53 -6.72 -13.94
C ILE A 270 12.93 -5.62 -13.05
N ILE A 271 13.51 -5.38 -11.87
CA ILE A 271 13.08 -4.29 -10.97
C ILE A 271 13.14 -2.94 -11.69
N LEU A 272 14.25 -2.65 -12.38
CA LEU A 272 14.40 -1.40 -13.14
C LEU A 272 13.43 -1.29 -14.31
N LYS A 273 13.10 -2.40 -14.99
CA LYS A 273 12.09 -2.43 -16.06
C LYS A 273 10.69 -2.14 -15.50
N LEU A 274 10.32 -2.78 -14.39
CA LEU A 274 9.05 -2.53 -13.70
C LEU A 274 8.95 -1.11 -13.17
N HIS A 275 10.00 -0.58 -12.55
CA HIS A 275 10.07 0.79 -12.07
C HIS A 275 9.78 1.80 -13.18
N ARG A 276 10.48 1.68 -14.33
CA ARG A 276 10.24 2.55 -15.49
C ARG A 276 8.82 2.45 -16.02
N ALA A 277 8.30 1.22 -16.16
CA ALA A 277 6.95 0.99 -16.66
C ALA A 277 5.87 1.58 -15.73
N LEU A 278 6.00 1.38 -14.43
CA LEU A 278 5.07 1.93 -13.42
C LEU A 278 5.11 3.44 -13.36
N ASN A 279 6.30 4.05 -13.36
CA ASN A 279 6.41 5.51 -13.35
C ASN A 279 5.84 6.12 -14.64
N ALA A 280 6.07 5.50 -15.81
CA ALA A 280 5.45 5.94 -17.06
C ALA A 280 3.91 5.86 -17.01
N VAL A 281 3.35 4.83 -16.38
CA VAL A 281 1.90 4.69 -16.15
C VAL A 281 1.38 5.79 -15.21
N LEU A 282 2.10 6.08 -14.12
CA LEU A 282 1.73 7.13 -13.15
C LEU A 282 1.80 8.54 -13.74
N ASP A 283 2.58 8.75 -14.79
CA ASP A 283 2.66 10.03 -15.51
C ASP A 283 1.55 10.23 -16.55
N MET A 284 0.77 9.19 -16.89
CA MET A 284 -0.33 9.28 -17.83
C MET A 284 -1.45 10.20 -17.28
N PRO A 285 -1.93 11.19 -18.06
CA PRO A 285 -2.95 12.12 -17.59
C PRO A 285 -4.25 11.43 -17.15
N ASP A 286 -4.72 10.42 -17.89
CA ASP A 286 -5.93 9.67 -17.58
C ASP A 286 -5.78 8.84 -16.27
N VAL A 287 -4.59 8.35 -15.96
CA VAL A 287 -4.29 7.67 -14.69
C VAL A 287 -4.35 8.67 -13.53
N ARG A 288 -3.70 9.83 -13.69
CA ARG A 288 -3.71 10.89 -12.68
C ARG A 288 -5.11 11.39 -12.40
N GLU A 289 -5.91 11.61 -13.45
CA GLU A 289 -7.31 12.03 -13.33
C GLU A 289 -8.15 10.98 -12.59
N ARG A 290 -8.03 9.71 -12.96
CA ARG A 290 -8.78 8.61 -12.29
C ARG A 290 -8.38 8.47 -10.83
N LEU A 291 -7.10 8.57 -10.49
CA LEU A 291 -6.63 8.52 -9.11
C LEU A 291 -7.17 9.72 -8.31
N ALA A 292 -7.07 10.93 -8.84
CA ALA A 292 -7.60 12.15 -8.22
C ALA A 292 -9.12 12.09 -8.03
N ALA A 293 -9.86 11.52 -9.01
CA ALA A 293 -11.30 11.28 -8.87
C ALA A 293 -11.63 10.37 -7.67
N GLY A 294 -10.76 9.45 -7.31
CA GLY A 294 -10.86 8.63 -6.08
C GLY A 294 -10.36 9.33 -4.81
N GLY A 295 -9.78 10.53 -4.91
CA GLY A 295 -9.15 11.23 -3.80
C GLY A 295 -7.77 10.68 -3.45
N VAL A 296 -7.06 10.16 -4.43
CA VAL A 296 -5.70 9.62 -4.32
C VAL A 296 -4.70 10.59 -4.96
N PHE A 297 -3.62 10.87 -4.27
CA PHE A 297 -2.49 11.62 -4.83
C PHE A 297 -1.48 10.65 -5.43
N PRO A 298 -1.21 10.72 -6.75
CA PRO A 298 -0.13 9.95 -7.35
C PRO A 298 1.20 10.30 -6.68
N ALA A 299 2.00 9.29 -6.38
CA ALA A 299 3.35 9.44 -5.86
C ALA A 299 4.29 8.53 -6.62
N GLN A 300 5.56 8.87 -6.70
CA GLN A 300 6.58 8.05 -7.35
C GLN A 300 7.93 8.27 -6.68
N SER A 301 8.78 7.27 -6.74
CA SER A 301 10.19 7.38 -6.37
C SER A 301 11.05 7.54 -7.63
N LYS A 302 12.15 8.28 -7.52
CA LYS A 302 13.11 8.47 -8.63
C LYS A 302 13.87 7.19 -8.96
N SER A 303 14.00 6.30 -7.96
CA SER A 303 14.63 5.00 -8.13
C SER A 303 14.07 3.98 -7.13
N PRO A 304 14.27 2.67 -7.37
CA PRO A 304 13.96 1.64 -6.38
C PRO A 304 14.69 1.83 -5.05
N GLU A 305 15.91 2.34 -5.07
CA GLU A 305 16.74 2.61 -3.90
C GLU A 305 16.14 3.75 -3.04
N GLU A 306 15.63 4.82 -3.69
CA GLU A 306 14.93 5.91 -3.00
C GLU A 306 13.67 5.40 -2.29
N PHE A 307 12.90 4.53 -2.95
CA PHE A 307 11.75 3.90 -2.30
C PHE A 307 12.16 2.99 -1.13
N GLY A 308 13.26 2.26 -1.26
CA GLY A 308 13.83 1.47 -0.16
C GLY A 308 14.21 2.31 1.06
N GLN A 309 14.84 3.47 0.84
CA GLN A 309 15.18 4.43 1.91
C GLN A 309 13.92 5.02 2.56
N PHE A 310 12.92 5.37 1.76
CA PHE A 310 11.62 5.83 2.26
C PHE A 310 10.95 4.76 3.14
N LEU A 311 10.92 3.49 2.69
CA LEU A 311 10.37 2.38 3.48
C LEU A 311 11.08 2.22 4.83
N ALA A 312 12.41 2.31 4.87
CA ALA A 312 13.17 2.20 6.10
C ALA A 312 12.83 3.33 7.08
N THR A 313 12.75 4.57 6.58
CA THR A 313 12.38 5.75 7.36
C THR A 313 10.96 5.63 7.92
N GLU A 314 10.00 5.27 7.08
CA GLU A 314 8.60 5.10 7.48
C GLU A 314 8.41 3.94 8.46
N THR A 315 9.11 2.83 8.28
CA THR A 315 9.09 1.70 9.24
C THR A 315 9.57 2.13 10.62
N GLN A 316 10.63 2.93 10.69
CA GLN A 316 11.14 3.45 11.97
C GLN A 316 10.15 4.44 12.61
N LYS A 317 9.63 5.39 11.83
CA LYS A 317 8.66 6.41 12.27
C LYS A 317 7.38 5.77 12.81
N TRP A 318 6.71 4.97 12.00
CA TRP A 318 5.42 4.37 12.37
C TRP A 318 5.55 3.24 13.39
N GLY A 319 6.70 2.56 13.41
CA GLY A 319 7.03 1.65 14.50
C GLY A 319 7.10 2.35 15.86
N LYS A 320 7.65 3.58 15.91
CA LYS A 320 7.64 4.40 17.12
C LYS A 320 6.21 4.83 17.48
N VAL A 321 5.44 5.36 16.54
CA VAL A 321 4.05 5.79 16.76
C VAL A 321 3.18 4.65 17.28
N ALA A 322 3.30 3.46 16.69
CA ALA A 322 2.55 2.27 17.13
C ALA A 322 2.88 1.85 18.56
N ARG A 323 4.16 1.87 18.96
CA ARG A 323 4.58 1.58 20.34
C ARG A 323 4.09 2.65 21.32
N ASP A 324 4.20 3.93 20.97
CA ASP A 324 3.74 5.05 21.82
C ASP A 324 2.22 5.01 22.03
N ALA A 325 1.48 4.55 21.00
CA ALA A 325 0.04 4.30 21.07
C ALA A 325 -0.32 2.99 21.77
N ARG A 326 0.66 2.16 22.18
CA ARG A 326 0.47 0.81 22.71
C ARG A 326 -0.44 -0.06 21.82
N ALA A 327 -0.34 0.16 20.51
CA ALA A 327 -1.10 -0.62 19.54
C ALA A 327 -0.58 -2.07 19.53
N THR A 328 -1.47 -3.02 19.73
CA THR A 328 -1.18 -4.46 19.65
C THR A 328 -2.01 -5.10 18.55
N ALA A 329 -1.53 -6.21 18.01
CA ALA A 329 -2.37 -7.08 17.20
C ALA A 329 -3.40 -7.75 18.12
N ASP A 330 -4.66 -7.77 17.70
CA ASP A 330 -5.74 -8.48 18.39
C ASP A 330 -5.69 -9.97 18.06
#